data_c9f217a18ec668ddb004203be89f65e7
#
_entry.id   c9f217a18ec668ddb004203be89f65e7
#
_cell.length_a   1.000
_cell.length_b   1.000
_cell.length_c   1.000
_cell.angle_alpha   90.00
_cell.angle_beta   90.00
_cell.angle_gamma   90.00
#
_symmetry.space_group_name_H-M   'P 1'
#
loop_
_entity.id
_entity.type
_entity.pdbx_description
1 polymer ?
#
loop_
_entity_poly.entity_id
_entity_poly.type
_entity_poly.pdbx_seq_one_letter_code
_entity_poly.pdbx_strand_id
1 'polypeptide(L)'
;MDMSASLQCRIRVFFFLLVPACLLFFPILAEAENAPLPSLALNTGMAGRETAKRLFPSIYFTETLRALRAAEAVKPYWVISEAESRAAGQASANESILLNNDIVAFYGHPLSQRMGILGRYSIEELNFRLTKVAEEYGAVNGERGIRKAFYIIYGTVWPQGEIGILKEQVLLEYIQYALERDILVFIDHQIGRYDPVESLKRMLPYLRYPNVHLALDPEWRTTKPMMEIGTVTAEEINRAQRVMEDYILEHKLPGERMLVIHQFNWRMIRDREKVEAGFDRVRLVHCADGFGNPSLKRQSYAFNAQAVNMPIKGFKLFYNSKLPGAGYDEPLLSPREVFELNPRPYVIMYQ
;
A
#
# COMPACT_ATOMS: atom_id res chain seq x y z
N MET A 1 14.53 37.91 -53.87
CA MET A 1 13.33 37.05 -53.75
C MET A 1 13.70 35.95 -52.76
N ASP A 2 13.43 36.22 -51.54
CA ASP A 2 13.84 35.37 -50.41
C ASP A 2 12.59 35.02 -49.62
N MET A 3 12.29 33.77 -49.53
CA MET A 3 11.27 33.24 -48.64
C MET A 3 11.87 32.14 -47.76
N SER A 4 12.41 32.56 -46.63
CA SER A 4 12.71 31.67 -45.53
C SER A 4 11.55 31.73 -44.54
N ALA A 5 10.67 30.71 -44.52
CA ALA A 5 9.65 30.54 -43.51
C ALA A 5 10.20 29.66 -42.38
N SER A 6 10.55 30.27 -41.27
CA SER A 6 10.91 29.60 -40.05
C SER A 6 9.67 28.98 -39.41
N LEU A 7 9.62 27.66 -39.35
CA LEU A 7 8.59 26.91 -38.65
C LEU A 7 8.90 26.92 -37.15
N GLN A 8 8.40 27.91 -36.42
CA GLN A 8 8.39 27.89 -34.96
C GLN A 8 7.28 26.97 -34.50
N CYS A 9 7.66 25.76 -34.13
CA CYS A 9 6.80 24.81 -33.43
C CYS A 9 6.52 25.35 -32.01
N ARG A 10 5.39 26.06 -31.87
CA ARG A 10 4.87 26.45 -30.56
C ARG A 10 4.27 25.23 -29.90
N ILE A 11 5.05 24.58 -29.04
CA ILE A 11 4.54 23.61 -28.06
C ILE A 11 3.65 24.39 -27.09
N ARG A 12 2.35 24.39 -27.32
CA ARG A 12 1.38 24.77 -26.30
C ARG A 12 1.35 23.65 -25.27
N VAL A 13 2.06 23.84 -24.20
CA VAL A 13 1.88 23.05 -22.97
C VAL A 13 0.50 23.39 -22.43
N PHE A 14 -0.49 22.58 -22.74
CA PHE A 14 -1.79 22.64 -22.08
C PHE A 14 -1.59 22.13 -20.64
N PHE A 15 -1.48 23.06 -19.72
CA PHE A 15 -1.64 22.81 -18.30
C PHE A 15 -3.11 22.45 -18.04
N PHE A 16 -3.44 21.17 -18.12
CA PHE A 16 -4.68 20.72 -17.53
C PHE A 16 -4.49 20.60 -16.03
N LEU A 17 -5.18 21.45 -15.30
CA LEU A 17 -5.41 21.32 -13.87
C LEU A 17 -5.93 19.90 -13.60
N LEU A 18 -5.25 19.17 -12.73
CA LEU A 18 -5.77 18.03 -12.03
C LEU A 18 -6.94 18.51 -11.14
N VAL A 19 -8.09 18.69 -11.74
CA VAL A 19 -9.33 18.86 -10.98
C VAL A 19 -9.63 17.48 -10.40
N PRO A 20 -9.72 17.33 -9.10
CA PRO A 20 -10.00 16.04 -8.52
C PRO A 20 -11.37 15.57 -8.98
N ALA A 21 -11.42 14.40 -9.61
CA ALA A 21 -12.66 13.70 -9.92
C ALA A 21 -13.56 13.50 -8.67
N CYS A 22 -13.01 13.73 -7.49
CA CYS A 22 -13.69 13.62 -6.21
C CYS A 22 -14.77 14.67 -5.94
N LEU A 23 -14.74 15.86 -6.57
CA LEU A 23 -15.73 16.91 -6.26
C LEU A 23 -17.11 16.67 -6.89
N LEU A 24 -17.25 15.78 -7.87
CA LEU A 24 -18.53 15.50 -8.52
C LEU A 24 -19.33 14.35 -7.89
N PHE A 25 -18.78 13.67 -6.85
CA PHE A 25 -19.42 12.50 -6.26
C PHE A 25 -19.94 12.68 -4.82
N PHE A 26 -19.94 13.90 -4.30
CA PHE A 26 -20.43 14.19 -2.96
C PHE A 26 -21.94 13.95 -2.71
N PRO A 27 -22.86 14.02 -3.70
CA PRO A 27 -24.28 13.80 -3.39
C PRO A 27 -24.65 12.33 -3.10
N ILE A 28 -23.80 11.36 -3.41
CA ILE A 28 -24.16 9.93 -3.23
C ILE A 28 -23.82 9.43 -1.81
N LEU A 29 -22.98 10.14 -1.06
CA LEU A 29 -22.70 9.78 0.34
C LEU A 29 -23.84 10.20 1.30
N ALA A 30 -24.72 11.10 0.89
CA ALA A 30 -25.84 11.56 1.72
C ALA A 30 -26.97 10.51 1.87
N GLU A 31 -27.09 9.56 0.95
CA GLU A 31 -28.09 8.48 1.06
C GLU A 31 -27.66 7.32 1.96
N ALA A 32 -26.39 7.26 2.35
CA ALA A 32 -25.91 6.23 3.28
C ALA A 32 -26.12 6.61 4.76
N GLU A 33 -26.52 7.85 5.06
CA GLU A 33 -26.75 8.28 6.45
C GLU A 33 -27.99 7.66 7.13
N ASN A 34 -28.91 7.06 6.36
CA ASN A 34 -30.16 6.51 6.90
C ASN A 34 -30.21 4.98 6.94
N ALA A 35 -29.19 4.28 6.55
CA ALA A 35 -29.11 2.84 6.82
C ALA A 35 -28.68 2.66 8.29
N PRO A 36 -29.48 1.95 9.15
CA PRO A 36 -29.00 1.64 10.49
C PRO A 36 -27.73 0.81 10.32
N LEU A 37 -26.62 1.35 10.80
CA LEU A 37 -25.39 0.59 10.96
C LEU A 37 -25.76 -0.67 11.74
N PRO A 38 -25.54 -1.89 11.21
CA PRO A 38 -25.69 -3.06 12.04
C PRO A 38 -24.80 -2.81 13.25
N SER A 39 -25.34 -2.88 14.44
CA SER A 39 -24.60 -2.82 15.68
C SER A 39 -23.67 -4.04 15.66
N LEU A 40 -22.48 -3.85 15.10
CA LEU A 40 -21.36 -4.76 15.30
C LEU A 40 -21.00 -4.63 16.77
N ALA A 41 -21.74 -5.34 17.62
CA ALA A 41 -21.21 -5.79 18.88
C ALA A 41 -19.94 -6.55 18.49
N LEU A 42 -18.79 -5.85 18.53
CA LEU A 42 -17.48 -6.44 18.44
C LEU A 42 -17.39 -7.43 19.59
N ASN A 43 -17.84 -8.64 19.30
CA ASN A 43 -17.55 -9.77 20.13
C ASN A 43 -16.05 -10.03 19.96
N THR A 44 -15.24 -9.26 20.69
CA THR A 44 -13.78 -9.42 20.80
C THR A 44 -13.42 -10.75 21.48
N GLY A 45 -14.40 -11.65 21.56
CA GLY A 45 -14.26 -12.98 22.08
C GLY A 45 -13.51 -13.92 21.12
N MET A 46 -13.34 -15.15 21.58
CA MET A 46 -12.57 -16.22 20.93
C MET A 46 -12.87 -16.44 19.44
N ALA A 47 -14.10 -16.17 18.98
CA ALA A 47 -14.47 -16.34 17.59
C ALA A 47 -13.75 -15.39 16.61
N GLY A 48 -13.54 -14.13 17.00
CA GLY A 48 -12.76 -13.19 16.19
C GLY A 48 -11.27 -13.57 16.12
N ARG A 49 -10.74 -14.11 17.23
CA ARG A 49 -9.34 -14.61 17.29
C ARG A 49 -9.15 -15.86 16.42
N GLU A 50 -10.12 -16.77 16.38
CA GLU A 50 -10.06 -17.97 15.53
C GLU A 50 -10.17 -17.63 14.05
N THR A 51 -10.96 -16.62 13.66
CA THR A 51 -11.03 -16.15 12.28
C THR A 51 -9.72 -15.53 11.85
N ALA A 52 -9.14 -14.66 12.68
CA ALA A 52 -7.82 -14.07 12.42
C ALA A 52 -6.73 -15.14 12.32
N LYS A 53 -6.78 -16.18 13.17
CA LYS A 53 -5.86 -17.32 13.16
C LYS A 53 -5.91 -18.12 11.86
N ARG A 54 -7.11 -18.33 11.31
CA ARG A 54 -7.30 -19.05 10.02
C ARG A 54 -6.75 -18.25 8.84
N LEU A 55 -6.99 -16.94 8.82
CA LEU A 55 -6.66 -16.08 7.70
C LEU A 55 -5.20 -15.61 7.73
N PHE A 56 -4.63 -15.48 8.94
CA PHE A 56 -3.27 -14.93 9.16
C PHE A 56 -2.56 -15.63 10.32
N PRO A 57 -2.15 -16.87 10.15
CA PRO A 57 -1.44 -17.59 11.20
C PRO A 57 -0.23 -16.83 11.73
N SER A 58 0.55 -16.23 10.83
CA SER A 58 1.78 -15.48 11.16
C SER A 58 1.53 -14.21 11.99
N ILE A 59 0.42 -13.52 11.78
CA ILE A 59 0.06 -12.30 12.52
C ILE A 59 -0.67 -12.63 13.82
N TYR A 60 -1.56 -13.60 13.76
CA TYR A 60 -2.36 -14.02 14.91
C TYR A 60 -1.50 -14.44 16.12
N PHE A 61 -0.38 -15.10 15.87
CA PHE A 61 0.42 -15.69 16.92
C PHE A 61 1.31 -14.73 17.71
N THR A 62 1.29 -13.41 17.42
CA THR A 62 2.13 -12.45 18.14
C THR A 62 1.94 -12.54 19.66
N GLU A 63 0.68 -12.55 20.15
CA GLU A 63 0.39 -12.67 21.60
C GLU A 63 0.69 -14.07 22.13
N THR A 64 0.33 -15.09 21.37
CA THR A 64 0.57 -16.49 21.73
C THR A 64 2.07 -16.79 21.78
N LEU A 65 2.85 -16.22 20.86
CA LEU A 65 4.30 -16.36 20.85
C LEU A 65 4.99 -15.66 22.03
N ARG A 66 4.46 -14.53 22.49
CA ARG A 66 4.96 -13.92 23.73
C ARG A 66 4.80 -14.87 24.93
N ALA A 67 3.63 -15.49 25.04
CA ALA A 67 3.36 -16.48 26.08
C ALA A 67 4.25 -17.72 25.96
N LEU A 68 4.49 -18.18 24.72
CA LEU A 68 5.31 -19.35 24.43
C LEU A 68 6.82 -19.05 24.56
N ARG A 69 7.30 -17.87 24.19
CA ARG A 69 8.69 -17.41 24.42
C ARG A 69 8.97 -17.28 25.92
N ALA A 70 8.00 -16.84 26.70
CA ALA A 70 8.11 -16.80 28.16
C ALA A 70 8.19 -18.22 28.80
N ALA A 71 7.73 -19.25 28.08
CA ALA A 71 7.70 -20.64 28.54
C ALA A 71 8.83 -21.53 28.00
N GLU A 72 9.81 -20.99 27.28
CA GLU A 72 10.99 -21.70 26.68
C GLU A 72 10.69 -22.91 25.77
N ALA A 73 9.45 -23.13 25.31
CA ALA A 73 9.07 -24.50 24.96
C ALA A 73 8.74 -24.80 23.49
N VAL A 74 8.57 -23.83 22.56
CA VAL A 74 8.17 -24.19 21.19
C VAL A 74 8.79 -23.28 20.13
N LYS A 75 9.55 -23.85 19.21
CA LYS A 75 9.92 -23.16 17.95
C LYS A 75 8.68 -22.96 17.11
N PRO A 76 8.38 -21.74 16.64
CA PRO A 76 7.30 -21.52 15.73
C PRO A 76 7.50 -22.36 14.46
N TYR A 77 6.46 -22.99 13.95
CA TYR A 77 6.53 -23.88 12.77
C TYR A 77 6.97 -23.16 11.48
N TRP A 78 6.91 -21.83 11.45
CA TRP A 78 7.39 -21.00 10.34
C TRP A 78 8.86 -20.60 10.46
N VAL A 79 9.53 -20.95 11.54
CA VAL A 79 10.98 -20.83 11.64
C VAL A 79 11.56 -22.02 10.91
N ILE A 80 12.02 -21.80 9.67
CA ILE A 80 12.90 -22.75 9.00
C ILE A 80 14.02 -23.06 10.00
N SER A 81 14.40 -24.31 10.12
CA SER A 81 15.43 -24.72 11.09
C SER A 81 16.67 -23.85 10.93
N GLU A 82 17.36 -23.54 12.02
CA GLU A 82 18.60 -22.74 11.96
C GLU A 82 19.62 -23.31 10.99
N ALA A 83 19.59 -24.61 10.73
CA ALA A 83 20.43 -25.29 9.76
C ALA A 83 20.05 -24.91 8.33
N GLU A 84 18.76 -24.84 8.00
CA GLU A 84 18.28 -24.39 6.69
C GLU A 84 18.48 -22.89 6.49
N SER A 85 18.34 -22.10 7.56
CA SER A 85 18.59 -20.67 7.57
C SER A 85 20.08 -20.35 7.37
N ARG A 86 20.97 -21.12 7.96
CA ARG A 86 22.43 -21.01 7.76
C ARG A 86 22.88 -21.48 6.38
N ALA A 87 22.27 -22.53 5.85
CA ALA A 87 22.54 -23.01 4.49
C ALA A 87 22.12 -22.01 3.42
N ALA A 88 21.09 -21.21 3.69
CA ALA A 88 20.61 -20.15 2.80
C ALA A 88 21.36 -18.81 2.99
N GLY A 89 22.26 -18.70 3.98
CA GLY A 89 22.98 -17.44 4.28
C GLY A 89 22.11 -16.31 4.82
N GLN A 90 20.91 -16.61 5.33
CA GLN A 90 19.90 -15.60 5.66
C GLN A 90 19.17 -15.91 6.96
N ALA A 91 19.78 -15.60 8.10
CA ALA A 91 19.22 -15.85 9.41
C ALA A 91 17.94 -15.05 9.77
N SER A 92 17.61 -13.98 9.04
CA SER A 92 16.48 -13.09 9.36
C SER A 92 15.38 -13.01 8.31
N ALA A 93 15.49 -13.73 7.19
CA ALA A 93 14.62 -13.53 6.03
C ALA A 93 13.24 -14.22 6.12
N ASN A 94 12.98 -15.00 7.15
CA ASN A 94 11.81 -15.89 7.21
C ASN A 94 10.74 -15.48 8.21
N GLU A 95 10.97 -14.42 8.98
CA GLU A 95 9.94 -13.88 9.88
C GLU A 95 9.12 -12.83 9.16
N SER A 96 7.78 -12.90 9.26
CA SER A 96 6.92 -11.86 8.71
C SER A 96 7.27 -10.51 9.32
N ILE A 97 7.55 -9.51 8.49
CA ILE A 97 7.81 -8.14 8.93
C ILE A 97 6.65 -7.65 9.81
N LEU A 98 5.42 -7.97 9.40
CA LEU A 98 4.20 -7.54 10.09
C LEU A 98 3.95 -8.25 11.43
N LEU A 99 4.73 -9.28 11.76
CA LEU A 99 4.60 -9.96 13.04
C LEU A 99 4.95 -9.04 14.22
N ASN A 100 6.05 -8.30 14.08
CA ASN A 100 6.61 -7.49 15.17
C ASN A 100 6.71 -6.00 14.81
N ASN A 101 6.34 -5.59 13.58
CA ASN A 101 6.47 -4.21 13.15
C ASN A 101 5.19 -3.70 12.47
N ASP A 102 5.02 -2.39 12.52
CA ASP A 102 4.16 -1.65 11.61
C ASP A 102 5.04 -0.88 10.63
N ILE A 103 4.47 -0.44 9.51
CA ILE A 103 5.22 0.21 8.44
C ILE A 103 4.74 1.64 8.30
N VAL A 104 5.68 2.59 8.23
CA VAL A 104 5.41 3.99 7.90
C VAL A 104 6.13 4.33 6.60
N ALA A 105 5.38 4.83 5.63
CA ALA A 105 5.88 5.06 4.27
C ALA A 105 5.67 6.50 3.79
N PHE A 106 6.59 6.99 2.97
CA PHE A 106 6.38 8.15 2.13
C PHE A 106 6.04 7.72 0.70
N TYR A 107 4.93 8.23 0.19
CA TYR A 107 4.35 7.89 -1.11
C TYR A 107 4.64 8.98 -2.15
N GLY A 108 4.91 8.58 -3.39
CA GLY A 108 4.97 9.50 -4.51
C GLY A 108 5.76 9.01 -5.72
N HIS A 109 5.85 9.87 -6.72
CA HIS A 109 6.68 9.65 -7.91
C HIS A 109 8.00 10.39 -7.76
N PRO A 110 9.16 9.72 -7.80
CA PRO A 110 10.48 10.33 -7.55
C PRO A 110 10.80 11.56 -8.40
N LEU A 111 10.28 11.62 -9.62
CA LEU A 111 10.56 12.69 -10.58
C LEU A 111 9.40 13.70 -10.71
N SER A 112 8.43 13.70 -9.76
CA SER A 112 7.28 14.60 -9.83
C SER A 112 6.94 15.22 -8.49
N GLN A 113 7.13 16.52 -8.35
CA GLN A 113 6.72 17.27 -7.15
C GLN A 113 5.19 17.35 -6.95
N ARG A 114 4.41 16.97 -7.97
CA ARG A 114 2.95 17.01 -7.96
C ARG A 114 2.32 15.68 -7.53
N MET A 115 3.08 14.60 -7.55
CA MET A 115 2.60 13.25 -7.30
C MET A 115 3.19 12.71 -6.00
N GLY A 116 2.80 13.31 -4.88
CA GLY A 116 3.23 12.90 -3.56
C GLY A 116 4.56 13.52 -3.12
N ILE A 117 5.15 12.93 -2.08
CA ILE A 117 6.28 13.51 -1.34
C ILE A 117 7.64 13.18 -1.97
N LEU A 118 7.78 12.00 -2.62
CA LEU A 118 9.09 11.49 -3.05
C LEU A 118 9.79 12.40 -4.05
N GLY A 119 9.06 13.09 -4.91
CA GLY A 119 9.66 14.00 -5.89
C GLY A 119 9.98 15.40 -5.37
N ARG A 120 9.81 15.67 -4.07
CA ARG A 120 9.97 17.01 -3.49
C ARG A 120 11.30 17.20 -2.79
N TYR A 121 11.98 16.14 -2.41
CA TYR A 121 13.19 16.15 -1.62
C TYR A 121 14.20 15.15 -2.18
N SER A 122 15.47 15.31 -1.84
CA SER A 122 16.47 14.27 -2.11
C SER A 122 16.18 13.02 -1.29
N ILE A 123 16.73 11.89 -1.69
CA ILE A 123 16.48 10.62 -1.02
C ILE A 123 16.99 10.63 0.44
N GLU A 124 18.06 11.37 0.73
CA GLU A 124 18.60 11.57 2.07
C GLU A 124 17.65 12.38 2.94
N GLU A 125 17.14 13.48 2.40
CA GLU A 125 16.17 14.33 3.11
C GLU A 125 14.85 13.58 3.32
N LEU A 126 14.41 12.77 2.36
CA LEU A 126 13.26 11.89 2.54
C LEU A 126 13.47 10.91 3.69
N ASN A 127 14.65 10.27 3.75
CA ASN A 127 14.97 9.35 4.85
C ASN A 127 14.99 10.08 6.21
N PHE A 128 15.59 11.26 6.27
CA PHE A 128 15.61 12.06 7.49
C PHE A 128 14.19 12.42 7.98
N ARG A 129 13.34 12.89 7.09
CA ARG A 129 11.93 13.23 7.41
C ARG A 129 11.11 12.00 7.80
N LEU A 130 11.26 10.92 7.04
CA LEU A 130 10.59 9.67 7.30
C LEU A 130 11.00 9.06 8.65
N THR A 131 12.28 9.23 9.04
CA THR A 131 12.76 8.79 10.35
C THR A 131 12.02 9.53 11.47
N LYS A 132 11.83 10.85 11.35
CA LYS A 132 11.07 11.63 12.35
C LYS A 132 9.63 11.16 12.48
N VAL A 133 8.95 10.93 11.36
CA VAL A 133 7.58 10.40 11.39
C VAL A 133 7.55 8.99 11.99
N ALA A 134 8.51 8.14 11.66
CA ALA A 134 8.62 6.80 12.24
C ALA A 134 8.86 6.83 13.77
N GLU A 135 9.64 7.80 14.26
CA GLU A 135 9.86 8.02 15.70
C GLU A 135 8.57 8.45 16.41
N GLU A 136 7.77 9.34 15.80
CA GLU A 136 6.45 9.75 16.33
C GLU A 136 5.50 8.55 16.47
N TYR A 137 5.48 7.65 15.48
CA TYR A 137 4.73 6.39 15.54
C TYR A 137 5.32 5.44 16.60
N GLY A 138 6.64 5.32 16.66
CA GLY A 138 7.33 4.50 17.65
C GLY A 138 7.00 4.89 19.09
N ALA A 139 6.84 6.18 19.35
CA ALA A 139 6.46 6.71 20.68
C ALA A 139 5.07 6.25 21.16
N VAL A 140 4.18 5.82 20.25
CA VAL A 140 2.80 5.37 20.59
C VAL A 140 2.54 3.92 20.18
N ASN A 141 3.55 3.19 19.68
CA ASN A 141 3.41 1.83 19.12
C ASN A 141 3.48 0.70 20.16
N GLY A 142 3.76 1.01 21.41
CA GLY A 142 4.00 0.01 22.44
C GLY A 142 5.29 -0.77 22.18
N GLU A 143 5.22 -2.10 22.17
CA GLU A 143 6.39 -2.97 21.98
C GLU A 143 6.69 -3.31 20.51
N ARG A 144 5.82 -2.90 19.58
CA ARG A 144 6.03 -3.17 18.16
C ARG A 144 7.04 -2.18 17.57
N GLY A 145 7.89 -2.67 16.68
CA GLY A 145 8.80 -1.81 15.91
C GLY A 145 8.07 -1.01 14.82
N ILE A 146 8.76 -0.01 14.31
CA ILE A 146 8.35 0.73 13.10
C ILE A 146 9.39 0.50 12.01
N ARG A 147 8.95 0.02 10.85
CA ARG A 147 9.77 -0.08 9.64
C ARG A 147 9.44 1.09 8.72
N LYS A 148 10.47 1.73 8.21
CA LYS A 148 10.34 2.80 7.22
C LYS A 148 10.14 2.22 5.83
N ALA A 149 9.44 2.93 4.95
CA ALA A 149 9.33 2.54 3.55
C ALA A 149 9.29 3.75 2.60
N PHE A 150 9.85 3.57 1.40
CA PHE A 150 9.55 4.41 0.24
C PHE A 150 8.48 3.72 -0.59
N TYR A 151 7.41 4.44 -0.92
CA TYR A 151 6.30 3.91 -1.69
C TYR A 151 6.24 4.63 -3.03
N ILE A 152 6.71 3.96 -4.06
CA ILE A 152 7.10 4.55 -5.33
C ILE A 152 6.04 4.32 -6.40
N ILE A 153 5.50 5.37 -6.99
CA ILE A 153 4.69 5.27 -8.19
C ILE A 153 5.62 4.88 -9.34
N TYR A 154 5.51 3.63 -9.77
CA TYR A 154 6.30 3.04 -10.85
C TYR A 154 5.59 3.17 -12.19
N GLY A 155 4.31 2.81 -12.25
CA GLY A 155 3.48 2.95 -13.43
C GLY A 155 2.49 4.09 -13.26
N THR A 156 2.52 5.08 -14.16
CA THR A 156 1.63 6.26 -14.13
C THR A 156 0.73 6.25 -15.34
N VAL A 157 -0.59 6.33 -15.14
CA VAL A 157 -1.57 6.47 -16.23
C VAL A 157 -1.58 7.91 -16.72
N TRP A 158 -1.38 8.10 -18.02
CA TRP A 158 -1.54 9.39 -18.69
C TRP A 158 -3.00 9.63 -19.06
N PRO A 159 -3.44 10.90 -19.24
CA PRO A 159 -4.82 11.21 -19.60
C PRO A 159 -5.33 10.50 -20.87
N GLN A 160 -4.43 10.13 -21.78
CA GLN A 160 -4.75 9.41 -23.02
C GLN A 160 -4.81 7.88 -22.81
N GLY A 161 -4.52 7.41 -21.61
CA GLY A 161 -4.60 6.01 -21.19
C GLY A 161 -3.31 5.19 -21.37
N GLU A 162 -2.22 5.80 -21.86
CA GLU A 162 -0.92 5.16 -21.86
C GLU A 162 -0.33 5.09 -20.45
N ILE A 163 0.57 4.15 -20.24
CA ILE A 163 1.32 3.98 -19.00
C ILE A 163 2.75 4.51 -19.17
N GLY A 164 3.07 5.53 -18.41
CA GLY A 164 4.46 5.94 -18.22
C GLY A 164 5.13 5.09 -17.15
N ILE A 165 6.26 4.48 -17.47
CA ILE A 165 7.03 3.67 -16.54
C ILE A 165 8.22 4.48 -16.01
N LEU A 166 8.42 4.46 -14.70
CA LEU A 166 9.58 5.06 -14.06
C LEU A 166 10.87 4.46 -14.60
N LYS A 167 11.87 5.28 -14.89
CA LYS A 167 13.17 4.81 -15.38
C LYS A 167 13.77 3.83 -14.39
N GLU A 168 14.21 2.67 -14.88
CA GLU A 168 14.78 1.61 -14.06
C GLU A 168 15.95 2.10 -13.18
N GLN A 169 16.81 2.93 -13.72
CA GLN A 169 17.95 3.49 -12.97
C GLN A 169 17.48 4.23 -11.70
N VAL A 170 16.43 5.04 -11.79
CA VAL A 170 15.88 5.78 -10.63
C VAL A 170 15.27 4.81 -9.62
N LEU A 171 14.53 3.80 -10.09
CA LEU A 171 13.96 2.79 -9.20
C LEU A 171 15.05 2.00 -8.46
N LEU A 172 16.09 1.57 -9.17
CA LEU A 172 17.22 0.83 -8.58
C LEU A 172 17.99 1.68 -7.57
N GLU A 173 18.17 2.98 -7.81
CA GLU A 173 18.77 3.91 -6.85
C GLU A 173 18.00 3.91 -5.52
N TYR A 174 16.68 4.03 -5.56
CA TYR A 174 15.84 3.95 -4.36
C TYR A 174 15.90 2.59 -3.68
N ILE A 175 15.86 1.49 -4.45
CA ILE A 175 15.92 0.13 -3.89
C ILE A 175 17.25 -0.10 -3.17
N GLN A 176 18.37 0.27 -3.78
CA GLN A 176 19.71 0.08 -3.21
C GLN A 176 19.93 0.96 -1.98
N TYR A 177 19.61 2.25 -2.09
CA TYR A 177 19.69 3.18 -0.95
C TYR A 177 18.88 2.66 0.25
N ALA A 178 17.67 2.18 -0.02
CA ALA A 178 16.77 1.65 0.98
C ALA A 178 17.30 0.34 1.62
N LEU A 179 17.82 -0.57 0.79
CA LEU A 179 18.38 -1.84 1.25
C LEU A 179 19.54 -1.66 2.23
N GLU A 180 20.46 -0.75 1.95
CA GLU A 180 21.59 -0.43 2.80
C GLU A 180 21.19 0.18 4.16
N ARG A 181 19.96 0.70 4.28
CA ARG A 181 19.47 1.45 5.46
C ARG A 181 18.29 0.81 6.13
N ASP A 182 18.02 -0.46 5.81
CA ASP A 182 16.88 -1.22 6.36
C ASP A 182 15.52 -0.54 6.12
N ILE A 183 15.35 0.06 4.95
CA ILE A 183 14.13 0.70 4.48
C ILE A 183 13.46 -0.22 3.46
N LEU A 184 12.15 -0.39 3.57
CA LEU A 184 11.35 -1.14 2.60
C LEU A 184 11.05 -0.27 1.38
N VAL A 185 10.74 -0.92 0.26
CA VAL A 185 10.29 -0.26 -0.96
C VAL A 185 8.99 -0.91 -1.43
N PHE A 186 7.94 -0.13 -1.60
CA PHE A 186 6.75 -0.55 -2.32
C PHE A 186 6.80 0.02 -3.73
N ILE A 187 6.56 -0.84 -4.71
CA ILE A 187 6.48 -0.45 -6.12
C ILE A 187 5.01 -0.48 -6.51
N ASP A 188 4.45 0.67 -6.85
CA ASP A 188 3.02 0.86 -7.12
C ASP A 188 2.75 1.08 -8.60
N HIS A 189 1.75 0.39 -9.13
CA HIS A 189 1.35 0.50 -10.52
C HIS A 189 -0.10 0.96 -10.66
N GLN A 190 -0.28 2.13 -11.24
CA GLN A 190 -1.56 2.56 -11.77
C GLN A 190 -1.89 1.69 -12.98
N ILE A 191 -2.93 0.86 -12.88
CA ILE A 191 -3.16 -0.27 -13.80
C ILE A 191 -3.52 0.19 -15.22
N GLY A 192 -4.27 1.28 -15.35
CA GLY A 192 -4.82 1.74 -16.63
C GLY A 192 -5.83 0.74 -17.20
N ARG A 193 -5.96 0.71 -18.52
CA ARG A 193 -6.88 -0.19 -19.23
C ARG A 193 -6.43 -1.66 -19.28
N TYR A 194 -5.30 -1.98 -18.68
CA TYR A 194 -4.67 -3.30 -18.79
C TYR A 194 -5.19 -4.28 -17.74
N ASP A 195 -4.83 -5.55 -17.89
CA ASP A 195 -5.07 -6.56 -16.88
C ASP A 195 -4.16 -6.31 -15.67
N PRO A 196 -4.69 -6.39 -14.43
CA PRO A 196 -3.89 -6.20 -13.21
C PRO A 196 -2.68 -7.14 -13.12
N VAL A 197 -2.80 -8.37 -13.61
CA VAL A 197 -1.69 -9.34 -13.64
C VAL A 197 -0.59 -8.90 -14.59
N GLU A 198 -0.93 -8.32 -15.74
CA GLU A 198 0.08 -7.80 -16.67
C GLU A 198 0.83 -6.59 -16.08
N SER A 199 0.14 -5.76 -15.30
CA SER A 199 0.77 -4.68 -14.54
C SER A 199 1.70 -5.25 -13.47
N LEU A 200 1.25 -6.27 -12.74
CA LEU A 200 2.03 -6.96 -11.71
C LEU A 200 3.30 -7.59 -12.29
N LYS A 201 3.20 -8.31 -13.41
CA LYS A 201 4.33 -8.99 -14.07
C LYS A 201 5.51 -8.07 -14.37
N ARG A 202 5.25 -6.78 -14.64
CA ARG A 202 6.31 -5.78 -14.86
C ARG A 202 7.15 -5.53 -13.61
N MET A 203 6.57 -5.75 -12.43
CA MET A 203 7.21 -5.46 -11.14
C MET A 203 7.82 -6.70 -10.50
N LEU A 204 7.40 -7.92 -10.88
CA LEU A 204 7.89 -9.18 -10.29
C LEU A 204 9.42 -9.30 -10.27
N PRO A 205 10.18 -8.90 -11.32
CA PRO A 205 11.64 -9.04 -11.30
C PRO A 205 12.32 -8.27 -10.15
N TYR A 206 11.69 -7.23 -9.62
CA TYR A 206 12.23 -6.46 -8.50
C TYR A 206 12.07 -7.17 -7.15
N LEU A 207 11.23 -8.22 -7.05
CA LEU A 207 11.10 -9.04 -5.84
C LEU A 207 12.39 -9.79 -5.46
N ARG A 208 13.37 -9.87 -6.38
CA ARG A 208 14.73 -10.38 -6.07
C ARG A 208 15.41 -9.58 -4.95
N TYR A 209 15.01 -8.32 -4.75
CA TYR A 209 15.47 -7.50 -3.64
C TYR A 209 14.59 -7.77 -2.42
N PRO A 210 15.18 -8.18 -1.26
CA PRO A 210 14.40 -8.64 -0.10
C PRO A 210 13.55 -7.53 0.55
N ASN A 211 13.89 -6.28 0.33
CA ASN A 211 13.19 -5.11 0.84
C ASN A 211 12.08 -4.59 -0.08
N VAL A 212 11.80 -5.28 -1.21
CA VAL A 212 10.80 -4.83 -2.19
C VAL A 212 9.48 -5.56 -2.00
N HIS A 213 8.41 -4.78 -2.03
CA HIS A 213 7.01 -5.17 -2.00
C HIS A 213 6.26 -4.52 -3.17
N LEU A 214 5.06 -4.98 -3.48
CA LEU A 214 4.31 -4.51 -4.64
C LEU A 214 2.96 -3.91 -4.24
N ALA A 215 2.43 -3.05 -5.12
CA ALA A 215 1.10 -2.50 -4.99
C ALA A 215 0.42 -2.35 -6.35
N LEU A 216 -0.90 -2.41 -6.33
CA LEU A 216 -1.76 -2.12 -7.47
C LEU A 216 -2.82 -1.10 -7.06
N ASP A 217 -3.03 -0.11 -7.91
CA ASP A 217 -4.00 0.94 -7.67
C ASP A 217 -5.24 0.80 -8.57
N PRO A 218 -6.33 0.20 -8.06
CA PRO A 218 -7.57 -0.03 -8.80
C PRO A 218 -8.26 1.24 -9.29
N GLU A 219 -8.05 2.39 -8.62
CA GLU A 219 -8.63 3.68 -9.05
C GLU A 219 -8.38 3.93 -10.53
N TRP A 220 -7.20 3.55 -11.00
CA TRP A 220 -6.74 3.79 -12.35
C TRP A 220 -7.07 2.68 -13.35
N ARG A 221 -7.75 1.61 -12.92
CA ARG A 221 -8.17 0.50 -13.81
C ARG A 221 -9.38 0.89 -14.64
N THR A 222 -9.16 1.78 -15.61
CA THR A 222 -10.18 2.39 -16.46
C THR A 222 -9.65 2.68 -17.87
N THR A 223 -10.55 2.80 -18.83
CA THR A 223 -10.29 3.32 -20.18
C THR A 223 -10.46 4.83 -20.27
N LYS A 224 -10.97 5.48 -19.21
CA LYS A 224 -11.25 6.92 -19.15
C LYS A 224 -10.60 7.54 -17.91
N PRO A 225 -9.26 7.58 -17.86
CA PRO A 225 -8.54 8.15 -16.74
C PRO A 225 -9.04 9.58 -16.44
N MET A 226 -9.09 9.94 -15.16
CA MET A 226 -9.57 11.26 -14.68
C MET A 226 -11.06 11.52 -14.84
N MET A 227 -11.80 10.66 -15.53
CA MET A 227 -13.24 10.83 -15.78
C MET A 227 -14.09 9.82 -15.01
N GLU A 228 -13.52 8.69 -14.65
CA GLU A 228 -14.20 7.64 -13.89
C GLU A 228 -13.24 6.95 -12.93
N ILE A 229 -13.78 6.41 -11.84
CA ILE A 229 -13.03 5.58 -10.91
C ILE A 229 -12.93 4.18 -11.47
N GLY A 230 -11.72 3.64 -11.52
CA GLY A 230 -11.43 2.31 -12.02
C GLY A 230 -11.95 1.19 -11.12
N THR A 231 -11.93 -0.03 -11.64
CA THR A 231 -12.47 -1.20 -10.97
C THR A 231 -11.63 -2.44 -11.28
N VAL A 232 -11.33 -3.23 -10.25
CA VAL A 232 -10.84 -4.61 -10.37
C VAL A 232 -11.85 -5.57 -9.75
N THR A 233 -11.77 -6.86 -10.08
CA THR A 233 -12.57 -7.91 -9.45
C THR A 233 -11.77 -8.65 -8.38
N ALA A 234 -12.46 -9.31 -7.46
CA ALA A 234 -11.83 -10.22 -6.50
C ALA A 234 -10.99 -11.30 -7.21
N GLU A 235 -11.49 -11.84 -8.32
CA GLU A 235 -10.77 -12.84 -9.11
C GLU A 235 -9.45 -12.30 -9.68
N GLU A 236 -9.44 -11.06 -10.18
CA GLU A 236 -8.21 -10.40 -10.67
C GLU A 236 -7.19 -10.22 -9.54
N ILE A 237 -7.64 -9.84 -8.33
CA ILE A 237 -6.77 -9.72 -7.16
C ILE A 237 -6.22 -11.10 -6.74
N ASN A 238 -7.08 -12.12 -6.67
CA ASN A 238 -6.67 -13.48 -6.31
C ASN A 238 -5.68 -14.05 -7.32
N ARG A 239 -5.90 -13.80 -8.61
CA ARG A 239 -4.98 -14.19 -9.68
C ARG A 239 -3.63 -13.46 -9.58
N ALA A 240 -3.65 -12.16 -9.24
CA ALA A 240 -2.43 -11.41 -9.02
C ALA A 240 -1.61 -11.97 -7.85
N GLN A 241 -2.27 -12.33 -6.74
CA GLN A 241 -1.61 -12.96 -5.59
C GLN A 241 -0.99 -14.31 -5.97
N ARG A 242 -1.72 -15.18 -6.69
CA ARG A 242 -1.20 -16.48 -7.16
C ARG A 242 0.05 -16.30 -8.03
N VAL A 243 -0.02 -15.42 -9.03
CA VAL A 243 1.12 -15.18 -9.94
C VAL A 243 2.32 -14.63 -9.18
N MET A 244 2.10 -13.79 -8.17
CA MET A 244 3.18 -13.27 -7.31
C MET A 244 3.79 -14.39 -6.45
N GLU A 245 2.97 -15.25 -5.86
CA GLU A 245 3.42 -16.38 -5.05
C GLU A 245 4.19 -17.41 -5.89
N ASP A 246 3.65 -17.78 -7.06
CA ASP A 246 4.30 -18.68 -8.00
C ASP A 246 5.69 -18.16 -8.38
N TYR A 247 5.81 -16.85 -8.67
CA TYR A 247 7.09 -16.21 -8.95
C TYR A 247 8.07 -16.33 -7.78
N ILE A 248 7.61 -16.06 -6.55
CA ILE A 248 8.43 -16.16 -5.33
C ILE A 248 8.95 -17.59 -5.15
N LEU A 249 8.10 -18.58 -5.34
CA LEU A 249 8.44 -20.00 -5.19
C LEU A 249 9.36 -20.49 -6.31
N GLU A 250 9.05 -20.18 -7.56
CA GLU A 250 9.87 -20.56 -8.72
C GLU A 250 11.29 -20.03 -8.63
N HIS A 251 11.43 -18.76 -8.22
CA HIS A 251 12.73 -18.10 -8.10
C HIS A 251 13.39 -18.33 -6.72
N LYS A 252 12.76 -19.13 -5.85
CA LYS A 252 13.25 -19.45 -4.50
C LYS A 252 13.60 -18.21 -3.68
N LEU A 253 12.78 -17.16 -3.84
CA LEU A 253 13.01 -15.91 -3.11
C LEU A 253 12.72 -16.11 -1.61
N PRO A 254 13.58 -15.59 -0.73
CA PRO A 254 13.39 -15.78 0.71
C PRO A 254 12.26 -14.91 1.26
N GLY A 255 11.60 -15.39 2.33
CA GLY A 255 10.58 -14.66 3.07
C GLY A 255 9.28 -14.45 2.29
N GLU A 256 8.43 -13.60 2.80
CA GLU A 256 7.15 -13.22 2.20
C GLU A 256 7.23 -11.81 1.60
N ARG A 257 6.26 -11.47 0.77
CA ARG A 257 6.11 -10.12 0.18
C ARG A 257 4.71 -9.60 0.41
N MET A 258 4.58 -8.29 0.54
CA MET A 258 3.28 -7.64 0.61
C MET A 258 2.80 -7.27 -0.80
N LEU A 259 1.49 -7.45 -1.04
CA LEU A 259 0.76 -6.87 -2.15
C LEU A 259 -0.27 -5.90 -1.58
N VAL A 260 -0.14 -4.62 -1.86
CA VAL A 260 -1.09 -3.60 -1.41
C VAL A 260 -2.14 -3.35 -2.48
N ILE A 261 -3.40 -3.34 -2.08
CA ILE A 261 -4.53 -2.93 -2.93
C ILE A 261 -5.20 -1.72 -2.29
N HIS A 262 -5.26 -0.61 -3.05
CA HIS A 262 -5.89 0.63 -2.62
C HIS A 262 -7.41 0.58 -2.79
N GLN A 263 -8.16 1.14 -1.85
CA GLN A 263 -9.60 1.32 -1.98
C GLN A 263 -10.10 2.50 -1.16
N PHE A 264 -10.77 3.46 -1.80
CA PHE A 264 -11.53 4.53 -1.12
C PHE A 264 -13.00 4.56 -1.54
N ASN A 265 -13.37 3.79 -2.59
CA ASN A 265 -14.73 3.72 -3.12
C ASN A 265 -15.14 2.27 -3.31
N TRP A 266 -16.40 1.94 -3.02
CA TRP A 266 -16.93 0.58 -3.14
C TRP A 266 -16.81 -0.01 -4.56
N ARG A 267 -16.84 0.85 -5.60
CA ARG A 267 -16.73 0.42 -7.00
C ARG A 267 -15.33 -0.08 -7.38
N MET A 268 -14.32 0.25 -6.61
CA MET A 268 -12.94 -0.09 -6.95
C MET A 268 -12.65 -1.60 -6.88
N ILE A 269 -13.37 -2.34 -6.03
CA ILE A 269 -13.22 -3.80 -5.93
C ILE A 269 -14.61 -4.43 -6.00
N ARG A 270 -14.90 -5.12 -7.10
CA ARG A 270 -16.13 -5.91 -7.25
C ARG A 270 -15.98 -7.28 -6.60
N ASP A 271 -17.07 -7.78 -6.05
CA ASP A 271 -17.12 -9.07 -5.33
C ASP A 271 -16.08 -9.13 -4.20
N ARG A 272 -15.89 -8.02 -3.49
CA ARG A 272 -14.84 -7.82 -2.48
C ARG A 272 -14.79 -8.92 -1.42
N GLU A 273 -15.94 -9.50 -1.09
CA GLU A 273 -16.08 -10.60 -0.14
C GLU A 273 -15.45 -11.92 -0.62
N LYS A 274 -15.15 -12.03 -1.93
CA LYS A 274 -14.51 -13.21 -2.53
C LYS A 274 -12.99 -13.06 -2.66
N VAL A 275 -12.42 -11.94 -2.21
CA VAL A 275 -10.97 -11.78 -2.19
C VAL A 275 -10.36 -12.75 -1.18
N GLU A 276 -9.40 -13.53 -1.64
CA GLU A 276 -8.61 -14.44 -0.82
C GLU A 276 -7.40 -13.69 -0.22
N ALA A 277 -7.02 -14.02 1.00
CA ALA A 277 -5.84 -13.44 1.65
C ALA A 277 -5.03 -14.47 2.44
N GLY A 278 -5.16 -15.76 2.07
CA GLY A 278 -4.54 -16.90 2.73
C GLY A 278 -3.31 -17.46 2.02
N PHE A 279 -2.63 -16.68 1.19
CA PHE A 279 -1.41 -17.09 0.48
C PHE A 279 -0.23 -17.17 1.44
N ASP A 280 0.61 -18.21 1.30
CA ASP A 280 1.71 -18.46 2.24
C ASP A 280 2.85 -17.46 2.08
N ARG A 281 3.09 -16.98 0.85
CA ARG A 281 4.22 -16.11 0.53
C ARG A 281 3.80 -14.66 0.19
N VAL A 282 2.50 -14.38 0.09
CA VAL A 282 1.95 -13.06 -0.22
C VAL A 282 1.05 -12.57 0.91
N ARG A 283 1.33 -11.39 1.43
CA ARG A 283 0.49 -10.70 2.43
C ARG A 283 -0.28 -9.60 1.75
N LEU A 284 -1.58 -9.83 1.57
CA LEU A 284 -2.48 -8.84 1.00
C LEU A 284 -2.77 -7.73 2.00
N VAL A 285 -2.42 -6.50 1.67
CA VAL A 285 -2.72 -5.30 2.46
C VAL A 285 -3.84 -4.53 1.79
N HIS A 286 -4.96 -4.36 2.48
CA HIS A 286 -6.11 -3.60 2.02
C HIS A 286 -6.03 -2.16 2.55
N CYS A 287 -5.63 -1.22 1.71
CA CYS A 287 -5.34 0.15 2.08
C CYS A 287 -6.53 1.09 1.87
N ALA A 288 -6.94 1.80 2.92
CA ALA A 288 -7.91 2.89 2.83
C ALA A 288 -7.21 4.17 2.32
N ASP A 289 -7.64 4.66 1.15
CA ASP A 289 -6.96 5.68 0.35
C ASP A 289 -7.81 6.93 0.07
N GLY A 290 -8.78 7.29 0.90
CA GLY A 290 -9.52 8.54 0.76
C GLY A 290 -8.88 9.70 1.53
N PHE A 291 -8.98 10.92 1.01
CA PHE A 291 -8.57 12.13 1.73
C PHE A 291 -9.77 12.90 2.30
N GLY A 292 -9.53 13.79 3.26
CA GLY A 292 -10.56 14.65 3.83
C GLY A 292 -10.35 14.95 5.31
N ASN A 293 -11.41 15.45 5.96
CA ASN A 293 -11.36 15.69 7.39
C ASN A 293 -11.36 14.35 8.18
N PRO A 294 -11.04 14.37 9.49
CA PRO A 294 -10.98 13.15 10.30
C PRO A 294 -12.23 12.28 10.28
N SER A 295 -13.42 12.88 10.17
CA SER A 295 -14.67 12.11 10.10
C SER A 295 -14.76 11.32 8.81
N LEU A 296 -14.49 11.93 7.66
CA LEU A 296 -14.47 11.24 6.35
C LEU A 296 -13.38 10.17 6.30
N LYS A 297 -12.21 10.44 6.86
CA LYS A 297 -11.12 9.48 6.96
C LYS A 297 -11.54 8.24 7.75
N ARG A 298 -12.17 8.44 8.92
CA ARG A 298 -12.66 7.33 9.75
C ARG A 298 -13.79 6.56 9.07
N GLN A 299 -14.70 7.24 8.34
CA GLN A 299 -15.76 6.57 7.56
C GLN A 299 -15.19 5.72 6.43
N SER A 300 -14.25 6.26 5.64
CA SER A 300 -13.57 5.50 4.58
C SER A 300 -12.84 4.28 5.15
N TYR A 301 -12.16 4.45 6.27
CA TYR A 301 -11.50 3.33 6.94
C TYR A 301 -12.49 2.29 7.47
N ALA A 302 -13.57 2.71 8.09
CA ALA A 302 -14.63 1.82 8.59
C ALA A 302 -15.27 0.99 7.47
N PHE A 303 -15.44 1.58 6.27
CA PHE A 303 -15.89 0.83 5.10
C PHE A 303 -14.89 -0.28 4.71
N ASN A 304 -13.59 0.01 4.69
CA ASN A 304 -12.57 -1.00 4.41
C ASN A 304 -12.45 -2.05 5.53
N ALA A 305 -12.70 -1.64 6.78
CA ALA A 305 -12.69 -2.53 7.94
C ALA A 305 -13.74 -3.67 7.83
N GLN A 306 -14.86 -3.42 7.15
CA GLN A 306 -15.90 -4.43 6.92
C GLN A 306 -15.42 -5.63 6.08
N ALA A 307 -14.38 -5.46 5.26
CA ALA A 307 -13.78 -6.55 4.52
C ALA A 307 -12.89 -7.41 5.44
N VAL A 308 -13.53 -8.23 6.27
CA VAL A 308 -12.86 -9.11 7.26
C VAL A 308 -12.00 -10.18 6.60
N ASN A 309 -12.30 -10.54 5.35
CA ASN A 309 -11.52 -11.46 4.53
C ASN A 309 -10.17 -10.88 4.09
N MET A 310 -9.98 -9.57 4.19
CA MET A 310 -8.71 -8.87 3.97
C MET A 310 -8.26 -8.19 5.27
N PRO A 311 -7.81 -8.92 6.29
CA PRO A 311 -7.62 -8.39 7.65
C PRO A 311 -6.39 -7.49 7.84
N ILE A 312 -5.38 -7.58 6.98
CA ILE A 312 -4.24 -6.64 7.04
C ILE A 312 -4.67 -5.33 6.43
N LYS A 313 -4.77 -4.30 7.27
CA LYS A 313 -5.20 -2.97 6.82
C LYS A 313 -4.02 -2.04 6.62
N GLY A 314 -4.16 -1.20 5.59
CA GLY A 314 -3.34 -0.02 5.39
C GLY A 314 -4.18 1.26 5.52
N PHE A 315 -3.51 2.38 5.74
CA PHE A 315 -4.13 3.68 5.85
C PHE A 315 -3.24 4.74 5.21
N LYS A 316 -3.80 5.53 4.32
CA LYS A 316 -3.09 6.59 3.62
C LYS A 316 -3.52 7.95 4.13
N LEU A 317 -2.57 8.82 4.37
CA LEU A 317 -2.73 10.19 4.83
C LEU A 317 -2.18 11.15 3.76
N PHE A 318 -2.81 12.32 3.65
CA PHE A 318 -2.49 13.28 2.60
C PHE A 318 -2.08 14.61 3.21
N TYR A 319 -0.80 14.96 3.08
CA TYR A 319 -0.32 16.29 3.45
C TYR A 319 -0.91 17.38 2.54
N ASN A 320 -1.09 18.55 3.09
CA ASN A 320 -1.45 19.71 2.29
C ASN A 320 -0.27 20.11 1.39
N SER A 321 -0.36 19.73 0.14
CA SER A 321 0.68 19.98 -0.86
C SER A 321 0.79 21.43 -1.30
N LYS A 322 -0.18 22.29 -0.92
CA LYS A 322 -0.35 23.66 -1.41
C LYS A 322 -0.54 23.77 -2.93
N LEU A 323 -0.76 22.65 -3.61
CA LEU A 323 -1.05 22.64 -5.05
C LEU A 323 -2.54 22.91 -5.29
N PRO A 324 -2.91 23.76 -6.25
CA PRO A 324 -4.30 24.01 -6.57
C PRO A 324 -5.03 22.71 -6.96
N GLY A 325 -6.19 22.46 -6.35
CA GLY A 325 -7.04 21.30 -6.62
C GLY A 325 -6.55 19.98 -6.05
N ALA A 326 -5.42 19.94 -5.33
CA ALA A 326 -4.97 18.72 -4.66
C ALA A 326 -5.80 18.47 -3.40
N GLY A 327 -6.30 17.24 -3.23
CA GLY A 327 -6.92 16.81 -2.00
C GLY A 327 -5.90 16.61 -0.88
N TYR A 328 -6.31 16.88 0.36
CA TYR A 328 -5.48 16.69 1.55
C TYR A 328 -6.34 16.45 2.80
N ASP A 329 -5.70 15.97 3.85
CA ASP A 329 -6.35 15.77 5.14
C ASP A 329 -6.22 17.03 6.01
N GLU A 330 -7.34 17.52 6.57
CA GLU A 330 -7.33 18.69 7.43
C GLU A 330 -8.38 18.56 8.56
N PRO A 331 -7.98 18.55 9.81
CA PRO A 331 -6.61 18.31 10.26
C PRO A 331 -6.12 16.89 9.94
N LEU A 332 -4.80 16.72 9.86
CA LEU A 332 -4.19 15.39 9.70
C LEU A 332 -4.39 14.60 11.02
N LEU A 333 -4.74 13.32 10.91
CA LEU A 333 -4.79 12.44 12.08
C LEU A 333 -3.38 12.24 12.66
N SER A 334 -3.28 12.32 13.97
CA SER A 334 -2.05 12.03 14.71
C SER A 334 -1.72 10.52 14.67
N PRO A 335 -0.46 10.12 14.91
CA PRO A 335 -0.09 8.71 15.00
C PRO A 335 -0.94 7.90 15.99
N ARG A 336 -1.29 8.48 17.14
CA ARG A 336 -2.18 7.86 18.14
C ARG A 336 -3.57 7.60 17.55
N GLU A 337 -4.18 8.59 16.92
CA GLU A 337 -5.52 8.45 16.31
C GLU A 337 -5.52 7.44 15.16
N VAL A 338 -4.43 7.33 14.39
CA VAL A 338 -4.27 6.31 13.36
C VAL A 338 -4.23 4.92 13.99
N PHE A 339 -3.51 4.74 15.08
CA PHE A 339 -3.44 3.45 15.76
C PHE A 339 -4.67 3.08 16.59
N GLU A 340 -5.56 4.03 16.87
CA GLU A 340 -6.88 3.82 17.47
C GLU A 340 -7.94 3.36 16.45
N LEU A 341 -7.65 3.38 15.15
CA LEU A 341 -8.53 2.83 14.12
C LEU A 341 -8.72 1.32 14.35
N ASN A 342 -9.92 0.82 14.08
CA ASN A 342 -10.27 -0.58 14.32
C ASN A 342 -10.80 -1.26 13.04
N PRO A 343 -10.16 -2.37 12.57
CA PRO A 343 -8.91 -2.93 13.08
C PRO A 343 -7.74 -1.97 12.88
N ARG A 344 -6.72 -2.08 13.73
CA ARG A 344 -5.51 -1.24 13.62
C ARG A 344 -4.81 -1.45 12.29
N PRO A 345 -4.42 -0.37 11.56
CA PRO A 345 -3.63 -0.50 10.33
C PRO A 345 -2.19 -0.91 10.63
N TYR A 346 -1.62 -1.74 9.73
CA TYR A 346 -0.22 -2.18 9.78
C TYR A 346 0.69 -1.40 8.84
N VAL A 347 0.13 -0.83 7.78
CA VAL A 347 0.88 -0.04 6.79
C VAL A 347 0.26 1.35 6.72
N ILE A 348 1.02 2.33 7.10
CA ILE A 348 0.62 3.74 7.09
C ILE A 348 1.46 4.46 6.05
N MET A 349 0.84 5.21 5.17
CA MET A 349 1.55 5.95 4.14
C MET A 349 1.12 7.41 4.09
N TYR A 350 2.08 8.28 3.80
CA TYR A 350 1.91 9.71 3.66
C TYR A 350 2.21 10.15 2.22
N GLN A 351 1.24 10.84 1.61
CA GLN A 351 1.37 11.41 0.27
C GLN A 351 1.53 12.91 0.31
#